data_f311ddc9e34ebc566bee670532fc1d66
#
_entry.id   f311ddc9e34ebc566bee670532fc1d66
#
_cell.length_a   1.000
_cell.length_b   1.000
_cell.length_c   1.000
_cell.angle_alpha   90.00
_cell.angle_beta   90.00
_cell.angle_gamma   90.00
#
_symmetry.space_group_name_H-M   'P 1'
#
loop_
_entity.id
_entity.type
_entity.pdbx_description
1 polymer ?
#
loop_
_entity_poly.entity_id
_entity_poly.type
_entity_poly.pdbx_seq_one_letter_code
_entity_poly.pdbx_strand_id
1 'polypeptide(L)'
;KNIEIDQIREIIKFTNQSSFNNKSRFIILDDVEFLNINSSNALLKNLEEPNENVFFILIFNSEKFLIDTIKSRCIEFKLSLSNENTRLIVNNYFNENIYEQINSNLINYYSTPFFLISLINYMNEFELSVSETTVDDLLVNLINNKHYIKQEFIRDNLNMIIELFFYKHINTTKKLSYKVKEYYYSKLSNVKKFNLDYETFFLEFKDKL
;
A
#
# COMPACT_ATOMS: atom_id res chain seq x y z
N LYS A 1 -13.29 -6.05 -2.73
CA LYS A 1 -14.00 -5.17 -1.79
C LYS A 1 -14.37 -3.92 -2.58
N ASN A 2 -15.65 -3.63 -2.79
CA ASN A 2 -16.11 -2.43 -3.50
C ASN A 2 -17.01 -1.63 -2.57
N ILE A 3 -16.97 -0.31 -2.70
CA ILE A 3 -17.94 0.56 -2.06
C ILE A 3 -19.10 0.74 -3.04
N GLU A 4 -20.26 0.18 -2.68
CA GLU A 4 -21.41 0.13 -3.55
C GLU A 4 -22.21 1.45 -3.52
N ILE A 5 -22.93 1.74 -4.60
CA ILE A 5 -23.69 2.98 -4.76
C ILE A 5 -24.76 3.17 -3.65
N ASP A 6 -25.32 2.08 -3.16
CA ASP A 6 -26.36 2.15 -2.12
C ASP A 6 -25.82 2.61 -0.77
N GLN A 7 -24.57 2.24 -0.44
CA GLN A 7 -23.88 2.76 0.75
C GLN A 7 -23.67 4.29 0.64
N ILE A 8 -23.28 4.78 -0.54
CA ILE A 8 -23.14 6.23 -0.78
C ILE A 8 -24.50 6.94 -0.70
N ARG A 9 -25.57 6.33 -1.23
CA ARG A 9 -26.94 6.89 -1.13
C ARG A 9 -27.42 6.99 0.31
N GLU A 10 -27.09 6.04 1.18
CA GLU A 10 -27.41 6.11 2.61
C GLU A 10 -26.68 7.28 3.27
N ILE A 11 -25.39 7.47 2.97
CA ILE A 11 -24.62 8.61 3.45
C ILE A 11 -25.28 9.92 2.99
N ILE A 12 -25.63 10.04 1.72
CA ILE A 12 -26.30 11.23 1.17
C ILE A 12 -27.62 11.50 1.87
N LYS A 13 -28.43 10.47 2.13
CA LYS A 13 -29.67 10.63 2.94
C LYS A 13 -29.38 11.16 4.32
N PHE A 14 -28.33 10.64 4.98
CA PHE A 14 -27.92 11.10 6.29
C PHE A 14 -27.46 12.56 6.28
N THR A 15 -26.69 12.98 5.26
CA THR A 15 -26.23 14.38 5.14
C THR A 15 -27.38 15.36 4.89
N ASN A 16 -28.46 14.92 4.23
CA ASN A 16 -29.63 15.74 3.91
C ASN A 16 -30.63 15.88 5.08
N GLN A 17 -30.45 15.13 6.18
CA GLN A 17 -31.27 15.32 7.37
C GLN A 17 -30.81 16.57 8.12
N SER A 18 -31.76 17.38 8.59
CA SER A 18 -31.46 18.54 9.42
C SER A 18 -30.77 18.14 10.72
N SER A 19 -29.70 18.85 11.09
CA SER A 19 -29.07 18.65 12.39
C SER A 19 -29.92 19.31 13.48
N PHE A 20 -30.43 18.54 14.43
CA PHE A 20 -31.25 19.05 15.55
C PHE A 20 -30.52 20.10 16.42
N ASN A 21 -29.19 20.10 16.39
CA ASN A 21 -28.36 20.88 17.34
C ASN A 21 -27.37 21.83 16.62
N ASN A 22 -27.48 22.08 15.32
CA ASN A 22 -26.50 22.85 14.53
C ASN A 22 -25.03 22.41 14.72
N LYS A 23 -24.79 21.16 15.15
CA LYS A 23 -23.44 20.63 15.35
C LYS A 23 -22.86 20.13 14.02
N SER A 24 -21.56 20.29 13.88
CA SER A 24 -20.82 19.72 12.76
C SER A 24 -20.95 18.20 12.68
N ARG A 25 -21.14 17.69 11.47
CA ARG A 25 -21.20 16.25 11.16
C ARG A 25 -20.00 15.88 10.30
N PHE A 26 -19.29 14.85 10.73
CA PHE A 26 -18.13 14.34 9.99
C PHE A 26 -18.50 13.00 9.34
N ILE A 27 -18.32 12.91 8.06
CA ILE A 27 -18.51 11.70 7.26
C ILE A 27 -17.13 11.17 6.92
N ILE A 28 -16.78 10.02 7.46
CA ILE A 28 -15.49 9.38 7.21
C ILE A 28 -15.72 8.22 6.24
N LEU A 29 -15.06 8.28 5.08
CA LEU A 29 -15.05 7.21 4.09
C LEU A 29 -13.62 6.67 4.02
N ASP A 30 -13.46 5.44 4.44
CA ASP A 30 -12.20 4.72 4.36
C ASP A 30 -12.12 3.90 3.07
N ASP A 31 -10.89 3.67 2.58
CA ASP A 31 -10.63 2.89 1.37
C ASP A 31 -11.37 3.46 0.12
N VAL A 32 -11.41 4.78 -0.06
CA VAL A 32 -12.19 5.40 -1.16
C VAL A 32 -11.69 5.06 -2.57
N GLU A 33 -10.51 4.48 -2.72
CA GLU A 33 -10.01 3.90 -3.97
C GLU A 33 -10.86 2.73 -4.46
N PHE A 34 -11.70 2.12 -3.61
CA PHE A 34 -12.65 1.07 -3.98
C PHE A 34 -14.03 1.59 -4.40
N LEU A 35 -14.21 2.90 -4.51
CA LEU A 35 -15.40 3.47 -5.13
C LEU A 35 -15.45 3.09 -6.61
N ASN A 36 -16.56 2.48 -7.05
CA ASN A 36 -16.80 2.32 -8.46
C ASN A 36 -17.25 3.67 -9.09
N ILE A 37 -17.29 3.75 -10.42
CA ILE A 37 -17.63 4.98 -11.15
C ILE A 37 -18.99 5.53 -10.72
N ASN A 38 -19.99 4.66 -10.51
CA ASN A 38 -21.34 5.08 -10.14
C ASN A 38 -21.39 5.64 -8.72
N SER A 39 -20.71 4.98 -7.77
CA SER A 39 -20.57 5.41 -6.38
C SER A 39 -19.83 6.75 -6.30
N SER A 40 -18.74 6.89 -7.06
CA SER A 40 -17.96 8.13 -7.16
C SER A 40 -18.83 9.28 -7.67
N ASN A 41 -19.54 9.07 -8.79
CA ASN A 41 -20.40 10.09 -9.39
C ASN A 41 -21.53 10.52 -8.45
N ALA A 42 -22.11 9.60 -7.69
CA ALA A 42 -23.13 9.91 -6.69
C ALA A 42 -22.61 10.83 -5.57
N LEU A 43 -21.33 10.70 -5.21
CA LEU A 43 -20.69 11.50 -4.15
C LEU A 43 -20.32 12.91 -4.61
N LEU A 44 -20.01 13.12 -5.91
CA LEU A 44 -19.44 14.36 -6.44
C LEU A 44 -20.24 15.61 -6.06
N LYS A 45 -21.56 15.57 -6.17
CA LYS A 45 -22.41 16.75 -5.85
C LYS A 45 -22.29 17.16 -4.40
N ASN A 46 -22.19 16.20 -3.48
CA ASN A 46 -22.04 16.49 -2.04
C ASN A 46 -20.62 16.92 -1.66
N LEU A 47 -19.63 16.59 -2.49
CA LEU A 47 -18.27 17.12 -2.32
C LEU A 47 -18.11 18.54 -2.88
N GLU A 48 -18.85 18.89 -3.95
CA GLU A 48 -18.86 20.23 -4.53
C GLU A 48 -19.60 21.24 -3.63
N GLU A 49 -20.79 20.84 -3.19
CA GLU A 49 -21.69 21.69 -2.41
C GLU A 49 -22.19 20.93 -1.18
N PRO A 50 -21.32 20.75 -0.16
CA PRO A 50 -21.72 20.07 1.05
C PRO A 50 -22.76 20.89 1.82
N ASN A 51 -23.71 20.20 2.46
CA ASN A 51 -24.65 20.85 3.35
C ASN A 51 -23.93 21.56 4.50
N GLU A 52 -24.55 22.61 5.05
CA GLU A 52 -23.99 23.35 6.19
C GLU A 52 -23.60 22.40 7.33
N ASN A 53 -22.42 22.64 7.88
CA ASN A 53 -21.83 21.85 8.98
C ASN A 53 -21.62 20.36 8.65
N VAL A 54 -21.52 19.96 7.37
CA VAL A 54 -21.14 18.62 6.95
C VAL A 54 -19.73 18.65 6.37
N PHE A 55 -18.86 17.78 6.90
CA PHE A 55 -17.47 17.64 6.50
C PHE A 55 -17.20 16.21 6.03
N PHE A 56 -16.63 16.03 4.86
CA PHE A 56 -16.21 14.75 4.35
C PHE A 56 -14.70 14.56 4.60
N ILE A 57 -14.33 13.43 5.18
CA ILE A 57 -12.96 12.97 5.35
C ILE A 57 -12.82 11.69 4.54
N LEU A 58 -12.06 11.76 3.44
CA LEU A 58 -11.80 10.65 2.55
C LEU A 58 -10.41 10.10 2.84
N ILE A 59 -10.30 8.82 3.15
CA ILE A 59 -9.04 8.14 3.42
C ILE A 59 -8.76 7.21 2.26
N PHE A 60 -7.57 7.30 1.67
CA PHE A 60 -7.18 6.43 0.56
C PHE A 60 -5.70 6.06 0.65
N ASN A 61 -5.37 4.91 0.07
CA ASN A 61 -3.99 4.48 -0.08
C ASN A 61 -3.35 5.20 -1.28
N SER A 62 -2.29 6.00 -1.02
CA SER A 62 -1.60 6.77 -2.06
C SER A 62 -0.93 5.93 -3.14
N GLU A 63 -0.74 4.62 -2.91
CA GLU A 63 -0.21 3.68 -3.91
C GLU A 63 -1.28 3.21 -4.91
N LYS A 64 -2.55 3.47 -4.61
CA LYS A 64 -3.68 3.13 -5.48
C LYS A 64 -4.18 4.34 -6.26
N PHE A 65 -4.95 4.06 -7.30
CA PHE A 65 -5.54 5.09 -8.13
C PHE A 65 -6.85 5.59 -7.50
N LEU A 66 -6.93 6.89 -7.25
CA LEU A 66 -8.17 7.57 -6.90
C LEU A 66 -8.61 8.43 -8.10
N ILE A 67 -9.90 8.38 -8.44
CA ILE A 67 -10.49 9.10 -9.57
C ILE A 67 -10.24 10.60 -9.44
N ASP A 68 -9.72 11.22 -10.50
CA ASP A 68 -9.33 12.64 -10.51
C ASP A 68 -10.47 13.59 -10.20
N THR A 69 -11.71 13.23 -10.55
CA THR A 69 -12.91 14.00 -10.22
C THR A 69 -13.18 14.12 -8.72
N ILE A 70 -12.78 13.13 -7.92
CA ILE A 70 -12.81 13.20 -6.45
C ILE A 70 -11.65 14.06 -5.95
N LYS A 71 -10.43 13.80 -6.44
CA LYS A 71 -9.23 14.56 -6.00
C LYS A 71 -9.38 16.06 -6.21
N SER A 72 -9.92 16.47 -7.35
CA SER A 72 -10.09 17.90 -7.69
C SER A 72 -11.08 18.66 -6.78
N ARG A 73 -11.87 17.93 -5.98
CA ARG A 73 -12.90 18.49 -5.07
C ARG A 73 -12.52 18.36 -3.59
N CYS A 74 -11.32 17.89 -3.32
CA CYS A 74 -10.82 17.67 -1.95
C CYS A 74 -9.49 18.38 -1.76
N ILE A 75 -9.22 18.77 -0.52
CA ILE A 75 -7.88 19.19 -0.11
C ILE A 75 -7.13 17.95 0.28
N GLU A 76 -6.00 17.65 -0.38
CA GLU A 76 -5.20 16.48 -0.12
C GLU A 76 -4.15 16.77 0.96
N PHE A 77 -4.13 15.92 1.98
CA PHE A 77 -3.10 15.88 3.01
C PHE A 77 -2.37 14.54 2.96
N LYS A 78 -1.07 14.58 2.73
CA LYS A 78 -0.24 13.38 2.81
C LYS A 78 0.17 13.14 4.27
N LEU A 79 -0.24 11.99 4.80
CA LEU A 79 0.15 11.53 6.12
C LEU A 79 1.25 10.48 5.97
N SER A 80 2.41 10.74 6.56
CA SER A 80 3.51 9.78 6.66
C SER A 80 3.81 9.51 8.13
N LEU A 81 4.07 8.26 8.45
CA LEU A 81 4.57 7.90 9.78
C LEU A 81 6.08 8.13 9.83
N SER A 82 6.55 8.69 10.95
CA SER A 82 7.99 8.74 11.23
C SER A 82 8.53 7.33 11.47
N ASN A 83 9.83 7.11 11.22
CA ASN A 83 10.48 5.84 11.53
C ASN A 83 10.33 5.45 13.01
N GLU A 84 10.31 6.43 13.91
CA GLU A 84 10.10 6.21 15.34
C GLU A 84 8.69 5.66 15.63
N ASN A 85 7.66 6.24 15.04
CA ASN A 85 6.28 5.73 15.17
C ASN A 85 6.12 4.36 14.53
N THR A 86 6.75 4.13 13.36
CA THR A 86 6.77 2.80 12.72
C THR A 86 7.39 1.77 13.65
N ARG A 87 8.55 2.08 14.25
CA ARG A 87 9.22 1.22 15.23
C ARG A 87 8.34 0.88 16.42
N LEU A 88 7.73 1.92 17.03
CA LEU A 88 6.85 1.74 18.18
C LEU A 88 5.66 0.83 17.85
N ILE A 89 5.03 1.00 16.69
CA ILE A 89 3.89 0.19 16.27
C ILE A 89 4.32 -1.26 16.04
N VAL A 90 5.43 -1.50 15.34
CA VAL A 90 5.94 -2.85 15.08
C VAL A 90 6.31 -3.57 16.38
N ASN A 91 7.07 -2.92 17.26
CA ASN A 91 7.49 -3.48 18.54
C ASN A 91 6.29 -3.77 19.45
N ASN A 92 5.31 -2.86 19.51
CA ASN A 92 4.09 -3.08 20.30
C ASN A 92 3.24 -4.24 19.75
N TYR A 93 3.19 -4.44 18.43
CA TYR A 93 2.44 -5.53 17.84
C TYR A 93 2.98 -6.91 18.26
N PHE A 94 4.31 -7.06 18.27
CA PHE A 94 4.96 -8.31 18.65
C PHE A 94 5.24 -8.42 20.15
N ASN A 95 5.03 -7.37 20.94
CA ASN A 95 5.45 -7.23 22.34
C ASN A 95 6.95 -7.47 22.59
N GLU A 96 7.78 -7.14 21.60
CA GLU A 96 9.22 -7.35 21.58
C GLU A 96 9.91 -6.22 20.82
N ASN A 97 11.21 -6.00 21.07
CA ASN A 97 12.02 -5.07 20.29
C ASN A 97 12.49 -5.70 18.96
N ILE A 98 11.55 -6.20 18.18
CA ILE A 98 11.83 -6.94 16.95
C ILE A 98 12.30 -6.01 15.81
N TYR A 99 11.88 -4.75 15.80
CA TYR A 99 12.27 -3.79 14.76
C TYR A 99 13.79 -3.61 14.69
N GLU A 100 14.48 -3.60 15.82
CA GLU A 100 15.93 -3.47 15.93
C GLU A 100 16.67 -4.71 15.43
N GLN A 101 15.97 -5.84 15.35
CA GLN A 101 16.54 -7.11 14.87
C GLN A 101 16.37 -7.28 13.36
N ILE A 102 15.50 -6.51 12.72
CA ILE A 102 15.26 -6.63 11.28
C ILE A 102 16.52 -6.27 10.52
N ASN A 103 16.92 -7.13 9.58
CA ASN A 103 18.03 -6.82 8.69
C ASN A 103 17.78 -5.48 7.96
N SER A 104 18.75 -4.58 8.04
CA SER A 104 18.63 -3.23 7.46
C SER A 104 18.32 -3.20 5.96
N ASN A 105 18.60 -4.29 5.24
CA ASN A 105 18.26 -4.44 3.82
C ASN A 105 16.76 -4.64 3.57
N LEU A 106 16.00 -5.01 4.61
CA LEU A 106 14.54 -5.24 4.55
C LEU A 106 13.73 -4.01 4.98
N ILE A 107 14.39 -2.92 5.35
CA ILE A 107 13.77 -1.67 5.75
C ILE A 107 14.23 -0.55 4.82
N ASN A 108 13.30 0.31 4.43
CA ASN A 108 13.61 1.59 3.78
C ASN A 108 12.80 2.72 4.42
N TYR A 109 13.03 3.94 3.97
CA TYR A 109 12.35 5.14 4.48
C TYR A 109 10.81 5.09 4.31
N TYR A 110 10.32 4.32 3.36
CA TYR A 110 8.88 4.22 3.04
C TYR A 110 8.23 2.97 3.62
N SER A 111 8.97 2.13 4.36
CA SER A 111 8.41 0.91 4.96
C SER A 111 7.34 1.25 5.98
N THR A 112 6.10 0.85 5.69
CA THR A 112 4.97 1.05 6.60
C THR A 112 4.96 0.01 7.71
N PRO A 113 4.37 0.29 8.89
CA PRO A 113 4.21 -0.70 9.95
C PRO A 113 3.49 -1.96 9.47
N PHE A 114 2.44 -1.81 8.66
CA PHE A 114 1.69 -2.94 8.10
C PHE A 114 2.58 -3.84 7.23
N PHE A 115 3.39 -3.24 6.35
CA PHE A 115 4.33 -4.00 5.53
C PHE A 115 5.33 -4.77 6.38
N LEU A 116 5.95 -4.12 7.37
CA LEU A 116 6.95 -4.76 8.23
C LEU A 116 6.36 -5.88 9.10
N ILE A 117 5.19 -5.67 9.70
CA ILE A 117 4.48 -6.69 10.47
C ILE A 117 4.17 -7.90 9.59
N SER A 118 3.63 -7.66 8.40
CA SER A 118 3.29 -8.73 7.46
C SER A 118 4.52 -9.45 6.92
N LEU A 119 5.62 -8.73 6.70
CA LEU A 119 6.90 -9.30 6.29
C LEU A 119 7.48 -10.21 7.39
N ILE A 120 7.49 -9.76 8.64
CA ILE A 120 7.96 -10.56 9.78
C ILE A 120 7.10 -11.82 9.96
N ASN A 121 5.77 -11.69 9.89
CA ASN A 121 4.87 -12.84 9.95
C ASN A 121 5.13 -13.84 8.82
N TYR A 122 5.33 -13.36 7.60
CA TYR A 122 5.72 -14.20 6.46
C TYR A 122 7.06 -14.90 6.73
N MET A 123 8.07 -14.17 7.21
CA MET A 123 9.38 -14.74 7.51
C MET A 123 9.29 -15.82 8.60
N ASN A 124 8.50 -15.58 9.65
CA ASN A 124 8.26 -16.57 10.70
C ASN A 124 7.53 -17.82 10.18
N GLU A 125 6.53 -17.66 9.30
CA GLU A 125 5.80 -18.78 8.67
C GLU A 125 6.74 -19.68 7.86
N PHE A 126 7.75 -19.11 7.20
CA PHE A 126 8.70 -19.85 6.35
C PHE A 126 10.07 -20.06 7.00
N GLU A 127 10.16 -19.92 8.32
CA GLU A 127 11.38 -20.18 9.11
C GLU A 127 12.60 -19.37 8.64
N LEU A 128 12.37 -18.15 8.13
CA LEU A 128 13.42 -17.22 7.72
C LEU A 128 13.84 -16.34 8.90
N SER A 129 15.15 -16.26 9.14
CA SER A 129 15.69 -15.40 10.21
C SER A 129 15.51 -13.91 9.88
N VAL A 130 14.82 -13.16 10.73
CA VAL A 130 14.57 -11.73 10.55
C VAL A 130 15.85 -10.90 10.56
N SER A 131 16.86 -11.35 11.30
CA SER A 131 18.15 -10.67 11.44
C SER A 131 19.14 -11.01 10.33
N GLU A 132 19.12 -12.23 9.81
CA GLU A 132 20.14 -12.73 8.88
C GLU A 132 19.68 -12.64 7.42
N THR A 133 18.40 -12.84 7.15
CA THR A 133 17.87 -12.85 5.78
C THR A 133 18.03 -11.49 5.11
N THR A 134 18.73 -11.48 3.99
CA THR A 134 18.85 -10.29 3.13
C THR A 134 17.67 -10.19 2.15
N VAL A 135 17.52 -9.06 1.47
CA VAL A 135 16.49 -8.91 0.43
C VAL A 135 16.71 -9.86 -0.74
N ASP A 136 17.97 -10.20 -1.03
CA ASP A 136 18.30 -11.18 -2.08
C ASP A 136 17.85 -12.59 -1.67
N ASP A 137 18.16 -12.99 -0.44
CA ASP A 137 17.72 -14.29 0.11
C ASP A 137 16.19 -14.40 0.13
N LEU A 138 15.52 -13.33 0.55
CA LEU A 138 14.06 -13.23 0.52
C LEU A 138 13.52 -13.44 -0.90
N LEU A 139 14.10 -12.75 -1.91
CA LEU A 139 13.70 -12.87 -3.31
C LEU A 139 13.99 -14.26 -3.87
N VAL A 140 15.15 -14.84 -3.58
CA VAL A 140 15.48 -16.21 -3.99
C VAL A 140 14.47 -17.20 -3.42
N ASN A 141 14.14 -17.07 -2.11
CA ASN A 141 13.16 -17.92 -1.45
C ASN A 141 11.77 -17.81 -2.09
N LEU A 142 11.26 -16.58 -2.26
CA LEU A 142 9.92 -16.38 -2.82
C LEU A 142 9.80 -16.82 -4.29
N ILE A 143 10.89 -16.73 -5.08
CA ILE A 143 10.91 -17.18 -6.48
C ILE A 143 10.93 -18.71 -6.54
N ASN A 144 11.84 -19.35 -5.80
CA ASN A 144 11.99 -20.80 -5.82
C ASN A 144 10.72 -21.54 -5.35
N ASN A 145 10.02 -20.99 -4.35
CA ASN A 145 8.78 -21.56 -3.81
C ASN A 145 7.51 -21.05 -4.50
N LYS A 146 7.64 -20.18 -5.50
CA LYS A 146 6.52 -19.52 -6.21
C LYS A 146 5.54 -18.80 -5.27
N HIS A 147 6.06 -18.17 -4.19
CA HIS A 147 5.24 -17.47 -3.21
C HIS A 147 4.54 -16.25 -3.81
N TYR A 148 5.06 -15.67 -4.88
CA TYR A 148 4.40 -14.63 -5.67
C TYR A 148 3.06 -15.07 -6.31
N ILE A 149 2.77 -16.39 -6.36
CA ILE A 149 1.47 -16.93 -6.77
C ILE A 149 0.63 -17.31 -5.54
N LYS A 150 1.25 -17.95 -4.55
CA LYS A 150 0.57 -18.61 -3.45
C LYS A 150 0.22 -17.67 -2.29
N GLN A 151 1.09 -16.67 -2.02
CA GLN A 151 0.98 -15.77 -0.87
C GLN A 151 0.42 -14.41 -1.28
N GLU A 152 -0.74 -14.05 -0.73
CA GLU A 152 -1.41 -12.78 -1.00
C GLU A 152 -0.54 -11.58 -0.60
N PHE A 153 0.07 -11.65 0.60
CA PHE A 153 0.98 -10.61 1.06
C PHE A 153 2.09 -10.32 0.06
N ILE A 154 2.72 -11.36 -0.52
CA ILE A 154 3.81 -11.18 -1.49
C ILE A 154 3.29 -10.54 -2.77
N ARG A 155 2.13 -10.97 -3.30
CA ARG A 155 1.54 -10.36 -4.51
C ARG A 155 1.26 -8.89 -4.34
N ASP A 156 0.67 -8.52 -3.21
CA ASP A 156 0.26 -7.14 -2.93
C ASP A 156 1.46 -6.23 -2.71
N ASN A 157 2.51 -6.74 -2.08
CA ASN A 157 3.70 -5.98 -1.70
C ASN A 157 4.91 -6.21 -2.60
N LEU A 158 4.74 -6.86 -3.75
CA LEU A 158 5.84 -7.20 -4.66
C LEU A 158 6.62 -5.96 -5.13
N ASN A 159 5.93 -4.83 -5.38
CA ASN A 159 6.58 -3.57 -5.72
C ASN A 159 7.53 -3.10 -4.61
N MET A 160 7.09 -3.17 -3.34
CA MET A 160 7.91 -2.77 -2.19
C MET A 160 9.13 -3.69 -2.03
N ILE A 161 8.96 -5.01 -2.18
CA ILE A 161 10.07 -5.97 -2.07
C ILE A 161 11.10 -5.73 -3.18
N ILE A 162 10.67 -5.48 -4.41
CA ILE A 162 11.56 -5.13 -5.52
C ILE A 162 12.21 -3.76 -5.30
N GLU A 163 11.50 -2.81 -4.69
CA GLU A 163 12.08 -1.52 -4.30
C GLU A 163 13.24 -1.68 -3.31
N LEU A 164 13.07 -2.51 -2.28
CA LEU A 164 14.14 -2.81 -1.32
C LEU A 164 15.39 -3.38 -2.03
N PHE A 165 15.20 -4.29 -2.99
CA PHE A 165 16.29 -4.85 -3.78
C PHE A 165 17.02 -3.77 -4.58
N PHE A 166 16.30 -2.94 -5.33
CA PHE A 166 16.94 -1.88 -6.10
C PHE A 166 17.57 -0.81 -5.21
N TYR A 167 16.94 -0.47 -4.08
CA TYR A 167 17.51 0.46 -3.10
C TYR A 167 18.88 -0.02 -2.63
N LYS A 168 19.02 -1.30 -2.25
CA LYS A 168 20.27 -1.93 -1.87
C LYS A 168 21.29 -1.87 -3.02
N HIS A 169 20.91 -2.31 -4.21
CA HIS A 169 21.87 -2.50 -5.31
C HIS A 169 22.26 -1.22 -6.06
N ILE A 170 21.45 -0.18 -5.99
CA ILE A 170 21.79 1.13 -6.57
C ILE A 170 22.51 2.00 -5.56
N ASN A 171 21.94 2.15 -4.35
CA ASN A 171 22.43 3.15 -3.40
C ASN A 171 23.55 2.63 -2.50
N THR A 172 23.52 1.36 -2.13
CA THR A 172 24.49 0.76 -1.20
C THR A 172 25.64 0.08 -1.94
N THR A 173 25.35 -0.85 -2.83
CA THR A 173 26.39 -1.65 -3.52
C THR A 173 26.83 -1.07 -4.87
N LYS A 174 26.02 -0.16 -5.45
CA LYS A 174 26.22 0.46 -6.77
C LYS A 174 26.39 -0.55 -7.91
N LYS A 175 25.84 -1.74 -7.78
CA LYS A 175 25.89 -2.80 -8.80
C LYS A 175 24.91 -2.59 -9.95
N LEU A 176 23.77 -1.94 -9.69
CA LEU A 176 22.72 -1.72 -10.67
C LEU A 176 22.52 -0.23 -10.95
N SER A 177 21.94 0.10 -12.11
CA SER A 177 21.62 1.47 -12.50
C SER A 177 20.13 1.77 -12.40
N TYR A 178 19.76 3.06 -12.32
CA TYR A 178 18.37 3.50 -12.34
C TYR A 178 17.63 3.07 -13.62
N LYS A 179 18.31 2.97 -14.77
CA LYS A 179 17.69 2.49 -16.02
C LYS A 179 17.21 1.04 -15.90
N VAL A 180 17.98 0.19 -15.21
CA VAL A 180 17.60 -1.21 -14.93
C VAL A 180 16.39 -1.24 -14.00
N LYS A 181 16.36 -0.40 -12.98
CA LYS A 181 15.21 -0.25 -12.09
C LYS A 181 13.95 0.13 -12.88
N GLU A 182 13.99 1.19 -13.68
CA GLU A 182 12.85 1.65 -14.49
C GLU A 182 12.33 0.56 -15.43
N TYR A 183 13.23 -0.19 -16.07
CA TYR A 183 12.89 -1.30 -16.94
C TYR A 183 12.05 -2.36 -16.20
N TYR A 184 12.51 -2.83 -15.03
CA TYR A 184 11.79 -3.85 -14.27
C TYR A 184 10.49 -3.33 -13.64
N TYR A 185 10.44 -2.06 -13.24
CA TYR A 185 9.20 -1.44 -12.77
C TYR A 185 8.15 -1.35 -13.87
N SER A 186 8.54 -0.93 -15.07
CA SER A 186 7.65 -0.92 -16.24
C SER A 186 7.12 -2.32 -16.56
N LYS A 187 7.99 -3.33 -16.52
CA LYS A 187 7.59 -4.74 -16.71
C LYS A 187 6.60 -5.21 -15.64
N LEU A 188 6.90 -4.97 -14.37
CA LEU A 188 6.03 -5.37 -13.26
C LEU A 188 4.66 -4.67 -13.33
N SER A 189 4.66 -3.38 -13.69
CA SER A 189 3.42 -2.62 -13.93
C SER A 189 2.59 -3.24 -15.06
N ASN A 190 3.23 -3.65 -16.16
CA ASN A 190 2.56 -4.32 -17.27
C ASN A 190 2.01 -5.69 -16.87
N VAL A 191 2.75 -6.48 -16.09
CA VAL A 191 2.28 -7.76 -15.56
C VAL A 191 0.99 -7.55 -14.75
N LYS A 192 0.95 -6.56 -13.85
CA LYS A 192 -0.24 -6.22 -13.05
C LYS A 192 -1.38 -5.68 -13.91
N LYS A 193 -1.09 -4.73 -14.81
CA LYS A 193 -2.11 -4.04 -15.62
C LYS A 193 -2.81 -4.98 -16.61
N PHE A 194 -2.07 -5.90 -17.22
CA PHE A 194 -2.56 -6.81 -18.25
C PHE A 194 -2.80 -8.23 -17.74
N ASN A 195 -2.68 -8.43 -16.41
CA ASN A 195 -2.82 -9.74 -15.77
C ASN A 195 -1.96 -10.83 -16.43
N LEU A 196 -0.68 -10.48 -16.71
CA LEU A 196 0.25 -11.38 -17.32
C LEU A 196 0.85 -12.36 -16.30
N ASP A 197 1.53 -13.40 -16.79
CA ASP A 197 2.21 -14.36 -15.94
C ASP A 197 3.46 -13.75 -15.27
N TYR A 198 3.53 -13.88 -13.95
CA TYR A 198 4.68 -13.49 -13.14
C TYR A 198 5.92 -14.36 -13.39
N GLU A 199 5.75 -15.60 -13.89
CA GLU A 199 6.89 -16.50 -14.14
C GLU A 199 7.87 -15.89 -15.13
N THR A 200 7.38 -15.34 -16.24
CA THR A 200 8.24 -14.70 -17.26
C THR A 200 9.01 -13.51 -16.68
N PHE A 201 8.37 -12.72 -15.82
CA PHE A 201 9.04 -11.62 -15.13
C PHE A 201 10.17 -12.13 -14.24
N PHE A 202 9.91 -13.15 -13.41
CA PHE A 202 10.89 -13.67 -12.46
C PHE A 202 12.00 -14.49 -13.09
N LEU A 203 11.75 -15.16 -14.22
CA LEU A 203 12.81 -15.82 -14.98
C LEU A 203 13.91 -14.83 -15.38
N GLU A 204 13.52 -13.67 -15.90
CA GLU A 204 14.48 -12.64 -16.28
C GLU A 204 15.06 -11.89 -15.07
N PHE A 205 14.24 -11.64 -14.05
CA PHE A 205 14.69 -10.95 -12.83
C PHE A 205 15.73 -11.75 -12.06
N LYS A 206 15.63 -13.07 -12.08
CA LYS A 206 16.57 -13.99 -11.42
C LYS A 206 18.04 -13.79 -11.87
N ASP A 207 18.26 -13.35 -13.09
CA ASP A 207 19.60 -13.04 -13.61
C ASP A 207 20.24 -11.81 -12.93
N LYS A 208 19.49 -11.07 -12.09
CA LYS A 208 19.96 -9.88 -11.35
C LYS A 208 20.23 -10.16 -9.88
N LEU A 209 19.74 -11.30 -9.37
CA LEU A 209 20.03 -11.81 -8.02
C LEU A 209 21.38 -12.49 -8.00
#